data_170bf69c8f786c4802da1695c3fc5e88
#
_entry.id   170bf69c8f786c4802da1695c3fc5e88
#
_cell.length_a   1.000
_cell.length_b   1.000
_cell.length_c   1.000
_cell.angle_alpha   90.00
_cell.angle_beta   90.00
_cell.angle_gamma   90.00
#
_symmetry.space_group_name_H-M   'P 1'
#
loop_
_entity.id
_entity.type
_entity.pdbx_description
1 polymer ?
#
loop_
_entity_poly.entity_id
_entity_poly.type
_entity_poly.pdbx_seq_one_letter_code
_entity_poly.pdbx_strand_id
1 'polypeptide(L)'
;MITSDKCYLNIEKKSGYKEHELLGGYENYSASKASCEILFQSYFHSYFKNHKKIKLATARAGNVIGGGDWSKNRLIPDIIKSIRKNETLSVRNLSSTRPWQHVLEPLSGYIYLAINLKNNKKINGQSFNFGPKTKNYTVKEVLIIFKKYFKNFKWKKNNKKLFKESKLLKLNCEKAKNMINWEPKLN
;
A
#
# COMPACT_ATOMS: atom_id res chain seq x y z
N MET A 1 13.25 5.46 -3.67
CA MET A 1 12.60 4.37 -4.47
C MET A 1 11.23 4.07 -3.90
N ILE A 2 10.20 3.88 -4.73
CA ILE A 2 8.84 3.58 -4.27
C ILE A 2 8.56 2.09 -4.50
N THR A 3 8.15 1.39 -3.45
CA THR A 3 7.78 -0.03 -3.48
C THR A 3 6.33 -0.22 -3.03
N SER A 4 6.04 -1.17 -2.15
CA SER A 4 4.67 -1.49 -1.72
C SER A 4 4.68 -2.18 -0.36
N ASP A 5 3.55 -2.11 0.35
CA ASP A 5 3.25 -2.93 1.53
C ASP A 5 3.32 -4.44 1.26
N LYS A 6 3.21 -4.82 -0.02
CA LYS A 6 3.31 -6.21 -0.47
C LYS A 6 4.73 -6.79 -0.43
N CYS A 7 5.75 -5.97 -0.09
CA CYS A 7 7.11 -6.47 0.07
C CYS A 7 7.32 -7.32 1.33
N TYR A 8 6.42 -7.27 2.31
CA TYR A 8 6.52 -8.05 3.53
C TYR A 8 6.09 -9.51 3.34
N LEU A 9 6.77 -10.43 4.01
CA LEU A 9 6.29 -11.80 4.16
C LEU A 9 5.01 -11.76 5.02
N ASN A 10 3.86 -11.86 4.36
CA ASN A 10 2.58 -11.65 5.02
C ASN A 10 2.11 -12.88 5.81
N ILE A 11 2.15 -12.77 7.13
CA ILE A 11 1.61 -13.72 8.13
C ILE A 11 0.32 -13.20 8.79
N GLU A 12 -0.36 -12.24 8.17
CA GLU A 12 -1.64 -11.66 8.63
C GLU A 12 -1.56 -10.97 10.00
N LYS A 13 -0.47 -10.24 10.24
CA LYS A 13 -0.16 -9.59 11.52
C LYS A 13 -1.12 -8.43 11.84
N LYS A 14 -1.81 -8.50 12.98
CA LYS A 14 -2.80 -7.50 13.43
C LYS A 14 -2.19 -6.15 13.83
N SER A 15 -0.98 -6.14 14.41
CA SER A 15 -0.27 -4.93 14.84
C SER A 15 0.26 -4.06 13.68
N GLY A 16 0.23 -4.59 12.45
CA GLY A 16 0.85 -3.97 11.29
C GLY A 16 2.34 -4.26 11.18
N TYR A 17 2.85 -4.21 9.93
CA TYR A 17 4.26 -4.47 9.62
C TYR A 17 5.10 -3.23 9.87
N LYS A 18 6.23 -3.41 10.59
CA LYS A 18 7.29 -2.42 10.75
C LYS A 18 8.37 -2.61 9.69
N GLU A 19 9.15 -1.58 9.43
CA GLU A 19 10.09 -1.55 8.29
C GLU A 19 11.25 -2.57 8.38
N HIS A 20 11.56 -3.06 9.57
CA HIS A 20 12.61 -4.07 9.81
C HIS A 20 12.11 -5.52 9.72
N GLU A 21 10.82 -5.74 9.46
CA GLU A 21 10.25 -7.08 9.42
C GLU A 21 10.57 -7.80 8.10
N LEU A 22 10.43 -9.12 8.12
CA LEU A 22 10.83 -9.99 7.01
C LEU A 22 10.17 -9.59 5.69
N LEU A 23 11.00 -9.53 4.66
CA LEU A 23 10.58 -9.32 3.28
C LEU A 23 10.33 -10.66 2.60
N GLY A 24 9.36 -10.70 1.68
CA GLY A 24 9.04 -11.91 0.93
C GLY A 24 7.61 -11.91 0.41
N GLY A 25 7.20 -13.07 -0.12
CA GLY A 25 5.82 -13.30 -0.57
C GLY A 25 5.73 -14.51 -1.48
N TYR A 26 4.59 -15.20 -1.42
CA TYR A 26 4.33 -16.41 -2.19
C TYR A 26 3.71 -16.12 -3.58
N GLU A 27 3.42 -14.87 -3.87
CA GLU A 27 2.91 -14.43 -5.18
C GLU A 27 3.97 -13.61 -5.92
N ASN A 28 3.96 -13.63 -7.25
CA ASN A 28 4.97 -12.98 -8.08
C ASN A 28 5.11 -11.48 -7.81
N TYR A 29 3.99 -10.77 -7.57
CA TYR A 29 4.03 -9.34 -7.27
C TYR A 29 4.74 -9.07 -5.94
N SER A 30 4.37 -9.80 -4.87
CA SER A 30 5.01 -9.67 -3.55
C SER A 30 6.49 -10.00 -3.61
N ALA A 31 6.85 -11.12 -4.26
CA ALA A 31 8.24 -11.51 -4.45
C ALA A 31 9.03 -10.42 -5.20
N SER A 32 8.49 -9.85 -6.28
CA SER A 32 9.15 -8.78 -7.04
C SER A 32 9.37 -7.52 -6.20
N LYS A 33 8.40 -7.13 -5.35
CA LYS A 33 8.54 -5.96 -4.47
C LYS A 33 9.52 -6.19 -3.32
N ALA A 34 9.55 -7.41 -2.77
CA ALA A 34 10.57 -7.80 -1.80
C ALA A 34 11.97 -7.78 -2.42
N SER A 35 12.13 -8.31 -3.62
CA SER A 35 13.41 -8.28 -4.37
C SER A 35 13.88 -6.85 -4.63
N CYS A 36 12.98 -5.92 -4.96
CA CYS A 36 13.32 -4.51 -5.11
C CYS A 36 13.90 -3.91 -3.82
N GLU A 37 13.33 -4.25 -2.66
CA GLU A 37 13.83 -3.77 -1.35
C GLU A 37 15.21 -4.37 -1.03
N ILE A 38 15.42 -5.66 -1.32
CA ILE A 38 16.71 -6.35 -1.14
C ILE A 38 17.78 -5.73 -2.06
N LEU A 39 17.45 -5.53 -3.34
CA LEU A 39 18.34 -4.89 -4.30
C LEU A 39 18.68 -3.45 -3.87
N PHE A 40 17.70 -2.69 -3.38
CA PHE A 40 17.94 -1.35 -2.85
C PHE A 40 19.00 -1.39 -1.74
N GLN A 41 18.87 -2.29 -0.76
CA GLN A 41 19.84 -2.41 0.34
C GLN A 41 21.22 -2.79 -0.17
N SER A 42 21.30 -3.75 -1.11
CA SER A 42 22.56 -4.16 -1.71
C SER A 42 23.27 -2.99 -2.40
N TYR A 43 22.57 -2.28 -3.29
CA TYR A 43 23.13 -1.12 -3.98
C TYR A 43 23.48 0.03 -3.03
N PHE A 44 22.63 0.29 -2.03
CA PHE A 44 22.90 1.32 -1.04
C PHE A 44 24.20 1.04 -0.29
N HIS A 45 24.37 -0.17 0.23
CA HIS A 45 25.57 -0.54 0.99
C HIS A 45 26.84 -0.59 0.12
N SER A 46 26.73 -1.05 -1.12
CA SER A 46 27.89 -1.19 -2.01
C SER A 46 28.36 0.15 -2.59
N TYR A 47 27.43 1.06 -2.91
CA TYR A 47 27.78 2.24 -3.71
C TYR A 47 27.40 3.58 -3.09
N PHE A 48 26.31 3.64 -2.29
CA PHE A 48 25.70 4.91 -1.91
C PHE A 48 25.82 5.27 -0.44
N LYS A 49 26.12 4.33 0.44
CA LYS A 49 26.19 4.56 1.90
C LYS A 49 27.08 5.77 2.26
N ASN A 50 28.24 5.87 1.64
CA ASN A 50 29.23 6.92 1.87
C ASN A 50 29.21 8.01 0.78
N HIS A 51 28.25 7.98 -0.14
CA HIS A 51 28.20 8.96 -1.23
C HIS A 51 27.81 10.33 -0.71
N LYS A 52 28.65 11.36 -1.02
CA LYS A 52 28.50 12.72 -0.45
C LYS A 52 27.21 13.44 -0.92
N LYS A 53 26.84 13.27 -2.19
CA LYS A 53 25.75 14.02 -2.84
C LYS A 53 24.43 13.26 -2.94
N ILE A 54 24.46 11.92 -3.07
CA ILE A 54 23.28 11.10 -3.28
C ILE A 54 22.80 10.57 -1.93
N LYS A 55 21.52 10.76 -1.65
CA LYS A 55 20.81 10.20 -0.49
C LYS A 55 19.63 9.39 -0.98
N LEU A 56 19.42 8.22 -0.40
CA LEU A 56 18.42 7.25 -0.86
C LEU A 56 17.56 6.76 0.31
N ALA A 57 16.29 6.49 0.03
CA ALA A 57 15.39 5.79 0.93
C ALA A 57 14.35 5.02 0.13
N THR A 58 13.66 4.07 0.76
CA THR A 58 12.49 3.43 0.16
C THR A 58 11.20 3.86 0.84
N ALA A 59 10.13 3.92 0.07
CA ALA A 59 8.79 4.26 0.52
C ALA A 59 7.85 3.11 0.17
N ARG A 60 7.20 2.54 1.20
CA ARG A 60 6.27 1.42 1.11
C ARG A 60 4.87 1.91 1.38
N ALA A 61 4.01 1.93 0.37
CA ALA A 61 2.61 2.34 0.54
C ALA A 61 1.66 1.17 0.37
N GLY A 62 0.52 1.26 1.05
CA GLY A 62 -0.60 0.34 0.89
C GLY A 62 -1.46 0.66 -0.33
N ASN A 63 -2.71 0.17 -0.32
CA ASN A 63 -3.66 0.41 -1.40
C ASN A 63 -4.08 1.89 -1.43
N VAL A 64 -3.87 2.55 -2.56
CA VAL A 64 -4.25 3.95 -2.76
C VAL A 64 -5.50 4.06 -3.63
N ILE A 65 -6.31 5.08 -3.36
CA ILE A 65 -7.49 5.45 -4.12
C ILE A 65 -7.28 6.85 -4.68
N GLY A 66 -7.42 6.99 -5.99
CA GLY A 66 -7.30 8.28 -6.67
C GLY A 66 -7.89 8.23 -8.07
N GLY A 67 -7.99 9.38 -8.72
CA GLY A 67 -8.46 9.48 -10.10
C GLY A 67 -7.48 8.89 -11.10
N GLY A 68 -7.98 8.53 -12.28
CA GLY A 68 -7.14 8.11 -13.43
C GLY A 68 -6.68 6.65 -13.43
N ASP A 69 -6.92 5.86 -12.39
CA ASP A 69 -6.63 4.42 -12.41
C ASP A 69 -7.79 3.65 -13.06
N TRP A 70 -7.49 3.01 -14.18
CA TRP A 70 -8.42 2.15 -14.93
C TRP A 70 -7.92 0.71 -15.06
N SER A 71 -6.94 0.32 -14.26
CA SER A 71 -6.35 -1.03 -14.29
C SER A 71 -7.39 -2.10 -14.01
N LYS A 72 -7.25 -3.25 -14.69
CA LYS A 72 -8.11 -4.42 -14.48
C LYS A 72 -7.82 -5.09 -13.13
N ASN A 73 -8.82 -5.75 -12.57
CA ASN A 73 -8.73 -6.51 -11.31
C ASN A 73 -8.38 -5.65 -10.08
N ARG A 74 -8.69 -4.36 -10.12
CA ARG A 74 -8.61 -3.47 -8.96
C ARG A 74 -10.02 -3.09 -8.50
N LEU A 75 -10.28 -3.25 -7.20
CA LEU A 75 -11.63 -3.12 -6.64
C LEU A 75 -12.30 -1.78 -7.01
N ILE A 76 -11.67 -0.65 -6.71
CA ILE A 76 -12.28 0.67 -6.92
C ILE A 76 -12.50 0.97 -8.41
N PRO A 77 -11.51 0.82 -9.31
CA PRO A 77 -11.72 0.93 -10.74
C PRO A 77 -12.84 0.03 -11.28
N ASP A 78 -12.89 -1.22 -10.81
CA ASP A 78 -13.90 -2.19 -11.28
C ASP A 78 -15.31 -1.82 -10.76
N ILE A 79 -15.45 -1.27 -9.53
CA ILE A 79 -16.71 -0.70 -9.03
C ILE A 79 -17.17 0.44 -9.95
N ILE A 80 -16.31 1.42 -10.22
CA ILE A 80 -16.65 2.58 -11.04
C ILE A 80 -17.05 2.16 -12.47
N LYS A 81 -16.28 1.22 -13.07
CA LYS A 81 -16.62 0.67 -14.38
C LYS A 81 -18.00 0.00 -14.40
N SER A 82 -18.31 -0.82 -13.37
CA SER A 82 -19.59 -1.51 -13.29
C SER A 82 -20.77 -0.54 -13.12
N ILE A 83 -20.59 0.53 -12.32
CA ILE A 83 -21.58 1.59 -12.16
C ILE A 83 -21.84 2.30 -13.51
N ARG A 84 -20.77 2.69 -14.22
CA ARG A 84 -20.87 3.39 -15.51
C ARG A 84 -21.53 2.56 -16.60
N LYS A 85 -21.29 1.24 -16.58
CA LYS A 85 -21.88 0.31 -17.55
C LYS A 85 -23.23 -0.27 -17.11
N ASN A 86 -23.70 0.05 -15.91
CA ASN A 86 -24.87 -0.57 -15.29
C ASN A 86 -24.78 -2.11 -15.22
N GLU A 87 -23.58 -2.64 -14.99
CA GLU A 87 -23.29 -4.06 -14.88
C GLU A 87 -23.20 -4.51 -13.41
N THR A 88 -23.48 -5.80 -13.15
CA THR A 88 -23.28 -6.39 -11.81
C THR A 88 -21.84 -6.78 -11.62
N LEU A 89 -21.16 -6.15 -10.64
CA LEU A 89 -19.76 -6.45 -10.29
C LEU A 89 -19.65 -7.84 -9.64
N SER A 90 -18.74 -8.67 -10.14
CA SER A 90 -18.41 -9.96 -9.56
C SER A 90 -17.20 -9.82 -8.62
N VAL A 91 -17.40 -10.06 -7.30
CA VAL A 91 -16.38 -9.84 -6.26
C VAL A 91 -16.00 -11.13 -5.57
N ARG A 92 -14.72 -11.41 -5.44
CA ARG A 92 -14.20 -12.67 -4.89
C ARG A 92 -14.20 -12.70 -3.36
N ASN A 93 -13.41 -11.88 -2.72
CA ASN A 93 -13.01 -12.04 -1.30
C ASN A 93 -13.56 -10.91 -0.43
N LEU A 94 -14.83 -11.03 0.00
CA LEU A 94 -15.56 -9.99 0.73
C LEU A 94 -14.97 -9.66 2.12
N SER A 95 -14.32 -10.63 2.76
CA SER A 95 -13.75 -10.48 4.11
C SER A 95 -12.32 -9.97 4.14
N SER A 96 -11.63 -9.87 3.00
CA SER A 96 -10.28 -9.33 2.95
C SER A 96 -10.25 -7.86 3.32
N THR A 97 -9.31 -7.49 4.18
CA THR A 97 -9.06 -6.10 4.56
C THR A 97 -7.84 -5.56 3.84
N ARG A 98 -7.85 -4.27 3.52
CA ARG A 98 -6.72 -3.57 2.91
C ARG A 98 -6.55 -2.19 3.57
N PRO A 99 -5.31 -1.68 3.63
CA PRO A 99 -5.02 -0.35 4.14
C PRO A 99 -5.30 0.71 3.06
N TRP A 100 -6.58 0.86 2.65
CA TRP A 100 -6.94 1.89 1.67
C TRP A 100 -6.71 3.29 2.23
N GLN A 101 -6.16 4.14 1.39
CA GLN A 101 -5.90 5.54 1.69
C GLN A 101 -6.06 6.40 0.43
N HIS A 102 -6.32 7.69 0.61
CA HIS A 102 -6.32 8.62 -0.50
C HIS A 102 -4.92 8.75 -1.10
N VAL A 103 -4.81 8.85 -2.43
CA VAL A 103 -3.50 8.88 -3.12
C VAL A 103 -2.61 10.04 -2.67
N LEU A 104 -3.19 11.17 -2.26
CA LEU A 104 -2.44 12.32 -1.76
C LEU A 104 -1.71 12.03 -0.44
N GLU A 105 -2.15 11.04 0.36
CA GLU A 105 -1.49 10.68 1.60
C GLU A 105 -0.07 10.14 1.37
N PRO A 106 0.14 9.03 0.62
CA PRO A 106 1.49 8.56 0.39
C PRO A 106 2.31 9.55 -0.46
N LEU A 107 1.69 10.31 -1.38
CA LEU A 107 2.41 11.33 -2.14
C LEU A 107 2.95 12.43 -1.24
N SER A 108 2.18 12.92 -0.26
CA SER A 108 2.68 13.84 0.74
C SER A 108 3.84 13.23 1.54
N GLY A 109 3.70 11.94 1.94
CA GLY A 109 4.75 11.22 2.64
C GLY A 109 6.05 11.11 1.84
N TYR A 110 5.96 10.90 0.53
CA TYR A 110 7.15 10.85 -0.34
C TYR A 110 7.84 12.20 -0.43
N ILE A 111 7.08 13.31 -0.47
CA ILE A 111 7.62 14.67 -0.45
C ILE A 111 8.30 14.94 0.90
N TYR A 112 7.64 14.62 2.03
CA TYR A 112 8.22 14.75 3.36
C TYR A 112 9.51 13.94 3.48
N LEU A 113 9.54 12.70 2.99
CA LEU A 113 10.73 11.86 2.98
C LEU A 113 11.86 12.51 2.17
N ALA A 114 11.57 13.01 0.98
CA ALA A 114 12.56 13.65 0.11
C ALA A 114 13.17 14.91 0.74
N ILE A 115 12.33 15.76 1.34
CA ILE A 115 12.78 16.97 2.04
C ILE A 115 13.68 16.60 3.23
N ASN A 116 13.27 15.61 4.03
CA ASN A 116 14.04 15.18 5.20
C ASN A 116 15.35 14.48 4.80
N LEU A 117 15.40 13.76 3.67
CA LEU A 117 16.63 13.13 3.17
C LEU A 117 17.75 14.15 2.93
N LYS A 118 17.41 15.37 2.53
CA LYS A 118 18.40 16.43 2.31
C LYS A 118 19.14 16.78 3.60
N ASN A 119 18.44 16.86 4.73
CA ASN A 119 18.93 17.45 5.97
C ASN A 119 19.22 16.42 7.08
N ASN A 120 18.67 15.22 7.00
CA ASN A 120 18.79 14.21 8.05
C ASN A 120 19.56 12.97 7.57
N LYS A 121 20.84 12.89 7.93
CA LYS A 121 21.69 11.74 7.56
C LYS A 121 21.20 10.40 8.13
N LYS A 122 20.46 10.41 9.25
CA LYS A 122 19.99 9.18 9.92
C LYS A 122 18.95 8.41 9.10
N ILE A 123 18.25 9.06 8.16
CA ILE A 123 17.24 8.39 7.33
C ILE A 123 17.79 7.90 5.99
N ASN A 124 19.05 8.20 5.67
CA ASN A 124 19.68 7.71 4.46
C ASN A 124 19.85 6.18 4.49
N GLY A 125 19.40 5.50 3.46
CA GLY A 125 19.37 4.04 3.37
C GLY A 125 18.19 3.37 4.08
N GLN A 126 17.29 4.15 4.68
CA GLN A 126 16.16 3.63 5.45
C GLN A 126 14.92 3.38 4.59
N SER A 127 14.07 2.45 5.04
CA SER A 127 12.73 2.22 4.50
C SER A 127 11.69 2.91 5.37
N PHE A 128 10.57 3.36 4.75
CA PHE A 128 9.46 4.03 5.44
C PHE A 128 8.12 3.51 4.95
N ASN A 129 7.21 3.24 5.90
CA ASN A 129 5.83 2.86 5.62
C ASN A 129 4.92 4.09 5.56
N PHE A 130 4.02 4.09 4.58
CA PHE A 130 2.98 5.10 4.38
C PHE A 130 1.62 4.42 4.26
N GLY A 131 0.83 4.48 5.31
CA GLY A 131 -0.47 3.83 5.39
C GLY A 131 -1.48 4.66 6.18
N PRO A 132 -2.77 4.28 6.15
CA PRO A 132 -3.82 5.01 6.84
C PRO A 132 -3.69 4.90 8.36
N LYS A 133 -4.12 5.92 9.08
CA LYS A 133 -4.20 5.93 10.55
C LYS A 133 -5.40 5.14 11.06
N THR A 134 -6.44 5.06 10.25
CA THR A 134 -7.73 4.52 10.60
C THR A 134 -7.84 3.01 10.42
N LYS A 135 -9.01 2.45 10.80
CA LYS A 135 -9.38 1.06 10.62
C LYS A 135 -9.23 0.62 9.15
N ASN A 136 -8.65 -0.55 8.94
CA ASN A 136 -8.69 -1.20 7.64
C ASN A 136 -10.13 -1.64 7.33
N TYR A 137 -10.64 -1.24 6.17
CA TYR A 137 -11.96 -1.66 5.71
C TYR A 137 -11.88 -3.00 4.99
N THR A 138 -12.91 -3.82 5.20
CA THR A 138 -13.12 -5.02 4.38
C THR A 138 -13.62 -4.63 2.99
N VAL A 139 -13.41 -5.52 2.02
CA VAL A 139 -14.00 -5.36 0.68
C VAL A 139 -15.52 -5.17 0.78
N LYS A 140 -16.21 -5.94 1.64
CA LYS A 140 -17.66 -5.82 1.87
C LYS A 140 -18.07 -4.43 2.35
N GLU A 141 -17.36 -3.88 3.35
CA GLU A 141 -17.65 -2.53 3.87
C GLU A 141 -17.51 -1.47 2.78
N VAL A 142 -16.47 -1.56 1.95
CA VAL A 142 -16.29 -0.63 0.80
C VAL A 142 -17.45 -0.75 -0.19
N LEU A 143 -17.88 -1.96 -0.55
CA LEU A 143 -19.03 -2.16 -1.45
C LEU A 143 -20.33 -1.57 -0.88
N ILE A 144 -20.55 -1.71 0.43
CA ILE A 144 -21.71 -1.12 1.12
C ILE A 144 -21.66 0.42 1.06
N ILE A 145 -20.49 1.01 1.27
CA ILE A 145 -20.29 2.46 1.14
C ILE A 145 -20.65 2.91 -0.28
N PHE A 146 -20.12 2.25 -1.31
CA PHE A 146 -20.47 2.58 -2.70
C PHE A 146 -21.97 2.43 -2.99
N LYS A 147 -22.61 1.38 -2.47
CA LYS A 147 -24.06 1.17 -2.62
C LYS A 147 -24.90 2.31 -2.00
N LYS A 148 -24.41 2.89 -0.89
CA LYS A 148 -25.09 4.03 -0.24
C LYS A 148 -25.12 5.26 -1.15
N TYR A 149 -24.02 5.54 -1.87
CA TYR A 149 -23.93 6.71 -2.76
C TYR A 149 -24.45 6.46 -4.19
N PHE A 150 -24.35 5.21 -4.67
CA PHE A 150 -24.78 4.82 -6.02
C PHE A 150 -25.88 3.77 -5.92
N LYS A 151 -27.14 4.18 -5.89
CA LYS A 151 -28.31 3.31 -5.69
C LYS A 151 -28.44 2.19 -6.74
N ASN A 152 -28.03 2.45 -7.97
CA ASN A 152 -28.01 1.47 -9.09
C ASN A 152 -26.82 0.49 -9.04
N PHE A 153 -25.82 0.69 -8.16
CA PHE A 153 -24.69 -0.22 -8.04
C PHE A 153 -25.14 -1.60 -7.56
N LYS A 154 -24.74 -2.64 -8.30
CA LYS A 154 -25.06 -4.04 -8.01
C LYS A 154 -23.76 -4.85 -7.95
N TRP A 155 -23.68 -5.78 -7.02
CA TRP A 155 -22.57 -6.72 -6.93
C TRP A 155 -23.03 -8.09 -6.48
N LYS A 156 -22.27 -9.14 -6.84
CA LYS A 156 -22.48 -10.52 -6.42
C LYS A 156 -21.17 -11.17 -6.01
N LYS A 157 -21.24 -12.09 -5.06
CA LYS A 157 -20.08 -12.89 -4.64
C LYS A 157 -19.71 -13.87 -5.75
N ASN A 158 -18.42 -13.92 -6.10
CA ASN A 158 -17.86 -14.94 -6.96
C ASN A 158 -17.31 -16.09 -6.10
N ASN A 159 -17.80 -17.28 -6.29
CA ASN A 159 -17.40 -18.47 -5.53
C ASN A 159 -16.20 -19.21 -6.16
N LYS A 160 -15.68 -18.77 -7.30
CA LYS A 160 -14.51 -19.38 -7.93
C LYS A 160 -13.27 -19.14 -7.05
N LYS A 161 -12.71 -20.22 -6.51
CA LYS A 161 -11.40 -20.20 -5.82
C LYS A 161 -10.30 -20.13 -6.88
N LEU A 162 -9.75 -18.92 -7.15
CA LEU A 162 -8.65 -18.78 -8.12
C LEU A 162 -7.28 -18.75 -7.44
N PHE A 163 -7.09 -17.98 -6.38
CA PHE A 163 -5.81 -17.90 -5.64
C PHE A 163 -6.08 -17.57 -4.17
N LYS A 164 -5.16 -17.98 -3.30
CA LYS A 164 -5.22 -17.67 -1.87
C LYS A 164 -4.69 -16.25 -1.66
N GLU A 165 -5.58 -15.27 -1.66
CA GLU A 165 -5.24 -13.89 -1.27
C GLU A 165 -5.15 -13.79 0.26
N SER A 166 -4.15 -13.08 0.77
CA SER A 166 -4.06 -12.76 2.19
C SER A 166 -5.27 -11.96 2.66
N LYS A 167 -5.79 -12.31 3.83
CA LYS A 167 -6.99 -11.68 4.40
C LYS A 167 -6.69 -10.34 5.05
N LEU A 168 -5.52 -10.21 5.68
CA LEU A 168 -5.11 -9.03 6.42
C LEU A 168 -3.75 -8.54 5.94
N LEU A 169 -3.67 -7.24 5.66
CA LEU A 169 -2.42 -6.51 5.48
C LEU A 169 -2.57 -5.14 6.13
N LYS A 170 -1.66 -4.81 7.04
CA LYS A 170 -1.65 -3.55 7.78
C LYS A 170 -0.23 -3.03 7.91
N LEU A 171 -0.03 -1.72 7.81
CA LEU A 171 1.25 -1.07 8.03
C LEU A 171 1.29 -0.39 9.40
N ASN A 172 2.45 -0.43 10.05
CA ASN A 172 2.79 0.44 11.15
C ASN A 172 3.60 1.61 10.58
N CYS A 173 3.15 2.85 10.80
CA CYS A 173 3.75 4.06 10.27
C CYS A 173 4.42 4.94 11.35
N GLU A 174 4.65 4.40 12.55
CA GLU A 174 5.28 5.13 13.66
C GLU A 174 6.65 5.69 13.29
N LYS A 175 7.42 4.98 12.47
CA LYS A 175 8.74 5.43 12.01
C LYS A 175 8.64 6.71 11.18
N ALA A 176 7.68 6.79 10.25
CA ALA A 176 7.45 7.99 9.45
C ALA A 176 7.05 9.17 10.33
N LYS A 177 6.17 8.95 11.31
CA LYS A 177 5.80 9.97 12.30
C LYS A 177 7.01 10.49 13.07
N ASN A 178 7.82 9.60 13.65
CA ASN A 178 8.88 9.96 14.57
C ASN A 178 10.13 10.52 13.88
N MET A 179 10.45 10.08 12.66
CA MET A 179 11.70 10.43 12.00
C MET A 179 11.57 11.53 10.94
N ILE A 180 10.39 11.67 10.34
CA ILE A 180 10.14 12.65 9.26
C ILE A 180 8.89 13.52 9.52
N ASN A 181 8.26 13.39 10.70
CA ASN A 181 7.07 14.15 11.11
C ASN A 181 5.90 14.05 10.10
N TRP A 182 5.68 12.85 9.58
CA TRP A 182 4.57 12.59 8.67
C TRP A 182 3.51 11.70 9.31
N GLU A 183 2.27 12.13 9.22
CA GLU A 183 1.07 11.36 9.55
C GLU A 183 0.02 11.56 8.46
N PRO A 184 -0.81 10.53 8.16
CA PRO A 184 -1.94 10.69 7.25
C PRO A 184 -2.99 11.61 7.87
N LYS A 185 -3.58 12.48 7.04
CA LYS A 185 -4.57 13.50 7.44
C LYS A 185 -5.96 13.22 6.89
N LEU A 186 -6.05 12.58 5.72
CA LEU A 186 -7.31 12.21 5.08
C LEU A 186 -7.77 10.83 5.59
N ASN A 187 -9.08 10.68 5.82
CA ASN A 187 -9.70 9.44 6.26
C ASN A 187 -10.41 8.75 5.11
#